data_6cc2c5599f88310826520202bb336c67
#
_entry.id   6cc2c5599f88310826520202bb336c67
#
_cell.length_a   1.000
_cell.length_b   1.000
_cell.length_c   1.000
_cell.angle_alpha   90.00
_cell.angle_beta   90.00
_cell.angle_gamma   90.00
#
_symmetry.space_group_name_H-M   'P 1'
#
loop_
_entity.id
_entity.type
_entity.pdbx_description
1 polymer ?
#
loop_
_entity_poly.entity_id
_entity_poly.type
_entity_poly.pdbx_seq_one_letter_code
_entity_poly.pdbx_strand_id
1 'polypeptide(L)'
;MSNSSQLDYQKYTDFLKGQLQFRYTIAVLLAILFFILAALILLGLIKASEKENSMKSKLLCVLLCFCLFLIPFYFLGKQIHTMNTDIKSNAYVVYEGEFTYEYVNHNRVGDVSKVSFIVDGEEFTLTAETLKLVSGTYTGKIVYAENSMYLLDYEIYENDNNPNK
;
A
#
# COMPACT_ATOMS: atom_id res chain seq x y z
N MET A 1 36.07 -13.89 0.84
CA MET A 1 35.06 -14.52 -0.03
C MET A 1 33.73 -14.11 0.55
N SER A 2 33.13 -13.06 -0.03
CA SER A 2 31.83 -12.56 0.41
C SER A 2 30.75 -13.53 -0.05
N ASN A 3 30.03 -14.14 0.89
CA ASN A 3 28.76 -14.75 0.56
C ASN A 3 27.85 -13.62 0.04
N SER A 4 27.76 -13.49 -1.29
CA SER A 4 26.69 -12.74 -1.91
C SER A 4 25.40 -13.43 -1.43
N SER A 5 24.68 -12.76 -0.53
CA SER A 5 23.39 -13.24 -0.05
C SER A 5 22.51 -13.43 -1.28
N GLN A 6 22.33 -14.68 -1.65
CA GLN A 6 21.47 -15.07 -2.76
C GLN A 6 20.06 -14.53 -2.41
N LEU A 7 19.52 -13.69 -3.27
CA LEU A 7 18.18 -13.13 -3.08
C LEU A 7 17.18 -14.28 -2.89
N ASP A 8 16.47 -14.27 -1.78
CA ASP A 8 15.44 -15.27 -1.50
C ASP A 8 14.13 -14.90 -2.24
N TYR A 9 14.15 -15.11 -3.55
CA TYR A 9 13.01 -14.81 -4.42
C TYR A 9 11.72 -15.47 -3.96
N GLN A 10 11.79 -16.66 -3.37
CA GLN A 10 10.61 -17.36 -2.90
C GLN A 10 9.99 -16.64 -1.70
N LYS A 11 10.80 -16.26 -0.71
CA LYS A 11 10.38 -15.48 0.47
C LYS A 11 9.69 -14.19 0.06
N TYR A 12 10.28 -13.44 -0.88
CA TYR A 12 9.75 -12.16 -1.34
C TYR A 12 8.46 -12.32 -2.13
N THR A 13 8.39 -13.33 -2.99
CA THR A 13 7.18 -13.66 -3.74
C THR A 13 6.03 -14.06 -2.81
N ASP A 14 6.28 -14.87 -1.80
CA ASP A 14 5.24 -15.32 -0.86
C ASP A 14 4.76 -14.17 0.03
N PHE A 15 5.65 -13.28 0.43
CA PHE A 15 5.29 -12.05 1.14
C PHE A 15 4.36 -11.16 0.28
N LEU A 16 4.75 -10.87 -0.97
CA LEU A 16 3.92 -10.06 -1.87
C LEU A 16 2.58 -10.72 -2.20
N LYS A 17 2.52 -12.05 -2.31
CA LYS A 17 1.23 -12.77 -2.48
C LYS A 17 0.31 -12.58 -1.28
N GLY A 18 0.85 -12.60 -0.06
CA GLY A 18 0.09 -12.30 1.15
C GLY A 18 -0.50 -10.89 1.13
N GLN A 19 0.31 -9.88 0.79
CA GLN A 19 -0.13 -8.50 0.64
C GLN A 19 -1.19 -8.34 -0.47
N LEU A 20 -0.99 -9.02 -1.58
CA LEU A 20 -1.91 -9.02 -2.71
C LEU A 20 -3.27 -9.62 -2.33
N GLN A 21 -3.27 -10.76 -1.64
CA GLN A 21 -4.51 -11.41 -1.16
C GLN A 21 -5.29 -10.49 -0.22
N PHE A 22 -4.61 -9.79 0.68
CA PHE A 22 -5.22 -8.81 1.56
C PHE A 22 -5.91 -7.68 0.77
N ARG A 23 -5.24 -7.15 -0.27
CA ARG A 23 -5.82 -6.12 -1.14
C ARG A 23 -7.03 -6.61 -1.94
N TYR A 24 -7.00 -7.84 -2.44
CA TYR A 24 -8.16 -8.45 -3.07
C TYR A 24 -9.34 -8.58 -2.11
N THR A 25 -9.09 -8.97 -0.86
CA THR A 25 -10.14 -9.05 0.17
C THR A 25 -10.77 -7.68 0.41
N ILE A 26 -9.96 -6.62 0.52
CA ILE A 26 -10.47 -5.24 0.66
C ILE A 26 -11.30 -4.84 -0.55
N ALA A 27 -10.85 -5.14 -1.77
CA ALA A 27 -11.58 -4.82 -3.00
C ALA A 27 -12.97 -5.49 -3.03
N VAL A 28 -13.03 -6.76 -2.65
CA VAL A 28 -14.30 -7.52 -2.56
C VAL A 28 -15.23 -6.92 -1.51
N LEU A 29 -14.72 -6.59 -0.32
CA LEU A 29 -15.51 -5.97 0.74
C LEU A 29 -16.06 -4.60 0.33
N LEU A 30 -15.25 -3.78 -0.34
CA LEU A 30 -15.70 -2.49 -0.87
C LEU A 30 -16.78 -2.66 -1.95
N ALA A 31 -16.64 -3.66 -2.83
CA ALA A 31 -17.64 -3.97 -3.83
C ALA A 31 -18.98 -4.39 -3.18
N ILE A 32 -18.94 -5.27 -2.20
CA ILE A 32 -20.13 -5.70 -1.45
C ILE A 32 -20.79 -4.49 -0.77
N LEU A 33 -20.02 -3.65 -0.09
CA LEU A 33 -20.51 -2.44 0.58
C LEU A 33 -21.19 -1.48 -0.43
N PHE A 34 -20.58 -1.28 -1.60
CA PHE A 34 -21.17 -0.48 -2.68
C PHE A 34 -22.51 -1.03 -3.11
N PHE A 35 -22.63 -2.34 -3.37
CA PHE A 35 -23.88 -2.95 -3.80
C PHE A 35 -24.97 -2.88 -2.72
N ILE A 36 -24.62 -3.08 -1.44
CA ILE A 36 -25.55 -2.91 -0.33
C ILE A 36 -26.07 -1.47 -0.28
N LEU A 37 -25.17 -0.48 -0.35
CA LEU A 37 -25.55 0.93 -0.29
C LEU A 37 -26.43 1.34 -1.48
N ALA A 38 -26.08 0.90 -2.69
CA ALA A 38 -26.88 1.14 -3.89
C ALA A 38 -28.29 0.53 -3.76
N ALA A 39 -28.39 -0.71 -3.26
CA ALA A 39 -29.67 -1.37 -3.01
C ALA A 39 -30.52 -0.62 -1.96
N LEU A 40 -29.93 -0.17 -0.85
CA LEU A 40 -30.62 0.62 0.17
C LEU A 40 -31.16 1.94 -0.38
N ILE A 41 -30.40 2.63 -1.23
CA ILE A 41 -30.84 3.87 -1.89
C ILE A 41 -31.99 3.58 -2.84
N LEU A 42 -31.90 2.55 -3.66
CA LEU A 42 -32.94 2.18 -4.63
C LEU A 42 -34.23 1.75 -3.93
N LEU A 43 -34.14 1.03 -2.83
CA LEU A 43 -35.30 0.61 -2.02
C LEU A 43 -35.93 1.78 -1.24
N GLY A 44 -35.28 2.95 -1.23
CA GLY A 44 -35.79 4.13 -0.53
C GLY A 44 -35.69 4.04 1.00
N LEU A 45 -34.87 3.11 1.53
CA LEU A 45 -34.63 2.95 2.97
C LEU A 45 -33.78 4.09 3.54
N ILE A 46 -33.00 4.77 2.69
CA ILE A 46 -32.32 6.02 3.04
C ILE A 46 -33.30 7.14 2.72
N LYS A 47 -33.94 7.72 3.74
CA LYS A 47 -34.81 8.91 3.61
C LYS A 47 -33.97 10.09 3.12
N ALA A 48 -33.89 10.27 1.81
CA ALA A 48 -33.58 11.58 1.25
C ALA A 48 -34.79 12.47 1.48
N SER A 49 -34.58 13.61 2.13
CA SER A 49 -35.52 14.68 2.45
C SER A 49 -36.96 14.52 1.87
N GLU A 50 -37.97 14.54 2.72
CA GLU A 50 -39.38 14.19 2.44
C GLU A 50 -40.05 14.95 1.28
N LYS A 51 -39.38 15.89 0.64
CA LYS A 51 -40.04 16.83 -0.30
C LYS A 51 -39.84 16.53 -1.79
N GLU A 52 -38.89 15.65 -2.18
CA GLU A 52 -38.72 15.25 -3.57
C GLU A 52 -38.38 13.76 -3.72
N ASN A 53 -39.42 12.94 -3.62
CA ASN A 53 -39.34 11.51 -3.91
C ASN A 53 -39.23 11.23 -5.43
N SER A 54 -38.48 12.06 -6.14
CA SER A 54 -38.25 11.90 -7.57
C SER A 54 -37.26 10.78 -7.82
N MET A 55 -37.57 9.87 -8.71
CA MET A 55 -36.68 8.80 -9.18
C MET A 55 -35.32 9.38 -9.65
N LYS A 56 -35.31 10.62 -10.13
CA LYS A 56 -34.12 11.38 -10.52
C LYS A 56 -33.17 11.63 -9.34
N SER A 57 -33.72 11.98 -8.15
CA SER A 57 -32.88 12.18 -6.94
C SER A 57 -32.23 10.91 -6.48
N LYS A 58 -32.94 9.77 -6.50
CA LYS A 58 -32.40 8.46 -6.16
C LYS A 58 -31.27 8.02 -7.13
N LEU A 59 -31.50 8.22 -8.43
CA LEU A 59 -30.53 7.94 -9.47
C LEU A 59 -29.25 8.79 -9.28
N LEU A 60 -29.42 10.08 -8.98
CA LEU A 60 -28.32 11.00 -8.71
C LEU A 60 -27.51 10.55 -7.49
N CYS A 61 -28.16 10.13 -6.41
CA CYS A 61 -27.46 9.60 -5.22
C CYS A 61 -26.66 8.34 -5.53
N VAL A 62 -27.21 7.41 -6.31
CA VAL A 62 -26.48 6.19 -6.75
C VAL A 62 -25.29 6.58 -7.61
N LEU A 63 -25.43 7.53 -8.53
CA LEU A 63 -24.34 8.02 -9.37
C LEU A 63 -23.22 8.66 -8.53
N LEU A 64 -23.57 9.50 -7.55
CA LEU A 64 -22.60 10.10 -6.64
C LEU A 64 -21.87 9.05 -5.80
N CYS A 65 -22.59 8.07 -5.26
CA CYS A 65 -21.96 6.94 -4.57
C CYS A 65 -21.00 6.19 -5.49
N PHE A 66 -21.39 5.90 -6.73
CA PHE A 66 -20.53 5.25 -7.70
C PHE A 66 -19.24 6.04 -7.95
N CYS A 67 -19.34 7.35 -8.15
CA CYS A 67 -18.16 8.22 -8.31
C CYS A 67 -17.22 8.17 -7.08
N LEU A 68 -17.78 8.19 -5.87
CA LEU A 68 -16.98 8.12 -4.63
C LEU A 68 -16.25 6.77 -4.47
N PHE A 69 -16.84 5.67 -4.95
CA PHE A 69 -16.21 4.36 -4.91
C PHE A 69 -15.18 4.15 -6.03
N LEU A 70 -15.30 4.85 -7.17
CA LEU A 70 -14.33 4.71 -8.27
C LEU A 70 -12.89 5.06 -7.85
N ILE A 71 -12.72 6.09 -7.02
CA ILE A 71 -11.40 6.56 -6.60
C ILE A 71 -10.63 5.46 -5.83
N PRO A 72 -11.16 4.90 -4.72
CA PRO A 72 -10.46 3.84 -4.01
C PRO A 72 -10.28 2.56 -4.85
N PHE A 73 -11.23 2.22 -5.72
CA PHE A 73 -11.07 1.09 -6.65
C PHE A 73 -9.95 1.31 -7.65
N TYR A 74 -9.80 2.51 -8.19
CA TYR A 74 -8.70 2.84 -9.10
C TYR A 74 -7.33 2.68 -8.41
N PHE A 75 -7.16 3.25 -7.21
CA PHE A 75 -5.90 3.14 -6.47
C PHE A 75 -5.59 1.70 -6.07
N LEU A 76 -6.59 0.97 -5.59
CA LEU A 76 -6.44 -0.43 -5.22
C LEU A 76 -6.12 -1.30 -6.43
N GLY A 77 -6.78 -1.07 -7.58
CA GLY A 77 -6.51 -1.76 -8.83
C GLY A 77 -5.08 -1.51 -9.34
N LYS A 78 -4.59 -0.27 -9.24
CA LYS A 78 -3.20 0.07 -9.57
C LYS A 78 -2.21 -0.69 -8.69
N GLN A 79 -2.42 -0.72 -7.36
CA GLN A 79 -1.56 -1.45 -6.44
C GLN A 79 -1.55 -2.96 -6.70
N ILE A 80 -2.72 -3.55 -6.94
CA ILE A 80 -2.85 -4.97 -7.31
C ILE A 80 -2.08 -5.26 -8.60
N HIS A 81 -2.21 -4.39 -9.61
CA HIS A 81 -1.53 -4.56 -10.89
C HIS A 81 -0.01 -4.50 -10.73
N THR A 82 0.54 -3.49 -10.05
CA THR A 82 1.99 -3.35 -9.85
C THR A 82 2.57 -4.53 -9.06
N MET A 83 1.92 -4.98 -7.98
CA MET A 83 2.36 -6.16 -7.22
C MET A 83 2.32 -7.44 -8.06
N ASN A 84 1.29 -7.65 -8.88
CA ASN A 84 1.24 -8.78 -9.80
C ASN A 84 2.37 -8.75 -10.83
N THR A 85 2.73 -7.56 -11.30
CA THR A 85 3.86 -7.39 -12.23
C THR A 85 5.16 -7.80 -11.54
N ASP A 86 5.43 -7.32 -10.32
CA ASP A 86 6.63 -7.68 -9.56
C ASP A 86 6.74 -9.19 -9.31
N ILE A 87 5.63 -9.83 -8.94
CA ILE A 87 5.59 -11.29 -8.73
C ILE A 87 5.89 -12.06 -10.02
N LYS A 88 5.31 -11.65 -11.14
CA LYS A 88 5.46 -12.36 -12.44
C LYS A 88 6.84 -12.19 -13.05
N SER A 89 7.43 -11.00 -12.89
CA SER A 89 8.75 -10.68 -13.47
C SER A 89 9.91 -10.91 -12.51
N ASN A 90 9.64 -11.25 -11.23
CA ASN A 90 10.62 -11.27 -10.15
C ASN A 90 11.42 -9.95 -10.08
N ALA A 91 10.71 -8.82 -10.25
CA ALA A 91 11.29 -7.49 -10.28
C ALA A 91 11.63 -7.01 -8.86
N TYR A 92 12.69 -7.57 -8.30
CA TYR A 92 13.21 -7.23 -6.97
C TYR A 92 14.57 -6.55 -7.12
N VAL A 93 14.69 -5.38 -6.50
CA VAL A 93 15.87 -4.52 -6.56
C VAL A 93 16.54 -4.48 -5.20
N VAL A 94 17.86 -4.49 -5.21
CA VAL A 94 18.70 -4.30 -4.03
C VAL A 94 19.31 -2.91 -4.10
N TYR A 95 19.10 -2.13 -3.06
CA TYR A 95 19.81 -0.88 -2.84
C TYR A 95 20.72 -1.02 -1.61
N GLU A 96 21.94 -0.55 -1.71
CA GLU A 96 22.90 -0.53 -0.62
C GLU A 96 23.43 0.89 -0.47
N GLY A 97 23.23 1.47 0.71
CA GLY A 97 23.59 2.87 0.98
C GLY A 97 22.83 3.44 2.19
N GLU A 98 22.74 4.75 2.19
CA GLU A 98 22.03 5.49 3.23
C GLU A 98 20.53 5.55 2.90
N PHE A 99 19.68 5.28 3.89
CA PHE A 99 18.24 5.40 3.80
C PHE A 99 17.64 5.95 5.08
N THR A 100 16.53 6.66 4.96
CA THR A 100 15.77 7.22 6.08
C THR A 100 14.52 6.40 6.32
N TYR A 101 14.32 5.97 7.57
CA TYR A 101 13.10 5.33 8.01
C TYR A 101 12.23 6.33 8.78
N GLU A 102 10.97 6.45 8.40
CA GLU A 102 9.97 7.26 9.06
C GLU A 102 8.76 6.41 9.45
N TYR A 103 8.49 6.35 10.75
CA TYR A 103 7.27 5.76 11.26
C TYR A 103 6.11 6.76 11.14
N VAL A 104 5.15 6.45 10.27
CA VAL A 104 3.96 7.28 10.07
C VAL A 104 2.81 6.65 10.85
N ASN A 105 2.52 7.20 12.05
CA ASN A 105 1.40 6.73 12.87
C ASN A 105 0.07 7.20 12.26
N HIS A 106 -0.67 6.31 11.65
CA HIS A 106 -2.03 6.54 11.19
C HIS A 106 -3.01 5.79 12.11
N ASN A 107 -3.48 6.45 13.15
CA ASN A 107 -4.32 5.94 14.23
C ASN A 107 -5.62 5.20 13.81
N ARG A 108 -5.92 4.98 12.53
CA ARG A 108 -7.19 4.40 12.07
C ARG A 108 -7.12 3.34 10.95
N VAL A 109 -6.00 3.16 10.27
CA VAL A 109 -5.97 2.28 9.05
C VAL A 109 -4.76 1.34 9.03
N GLY A 110 -4.08 1.16 10.13
CA GLY A 110 -2.85 0.36 10.23
C GLY A 110 -1.60 1.25 10.19
N ASP A 111 -0.58 0.77 10.83
CA ASP A 111 0.71 1.45 10.89
C ASP A 111 1.43 1.28 9.55
N VAL A 112 1.65 2.37 8.85
CA VAL A 112 2.43 2.40 7.61
C VAL A 112 3.72 3.15 7.90
N SER A 113 4.82 2.55 7.50
CA SER A 113 6.14 3.16 7.57
C SER A 113 6.62 3.51 6.17
N LYS A 114 7.50 4.50 6.10
CA LYS A 114 8.15 4.92 4.86
C LYS A 114 9.65 4.70 4.98
N VAL A 115 10.24 4.24 3.90
CA VAL A 115 11.70 4.18 3.73
C VAL A 115 12.04 5.00 2.51
N SER A 116 12.84 6.05 2.69
CA SER A 116 13.28 6.93 1.60
C SER A 116 14.78 6.84 1.41
N PHE A 117 15.24 6.88 0.16
CA PHE A 117 16.65 6.89 -0.23
C PHE A 117 16.84 7.65 -1.54
N ILE A 118 18.07 8.03 -1.83
CA ILE A 118 18.39 8.82 -3.02
C ILE A 118 19.30 8.01 -3.93
N VAL A 119 18.94 7.93 -5.22
CA VAL A 119 19.76 7.33 -6.27
C VAL A 119 19.88 8.36 -7.40
N ASP A 120 21.08 8.69 -7.80
CA ASP A 120 21.38 9.65 -8.89
C ASP A 120 20.68 11.01 -8.75
N GLY A 121 20.42 11.44 -7.51
CA GLY A 121 19.74 12.69 -7.18
C GLY A 121 18.22 12.64 -7.20
N GLU A 122 17.63 11.49 -7.47
CA GLU A 122 16.19 11.25 -7.37
C GLU A 122 15.84 10.57 -6.05
N GLU A 123 14.82 11.09 -5.38
CA GLU A 123 14.31 10.51 -4.12
C GLU A 123 13.29 9.41 -4.40
N PHE A 124 13.54 8.23 -3.85
CA PHE A 124 12.64 7.10 -3.88
C PHE A 124 12.01 6.90 -2.51
N THR A 125 10.71 6.64 -2.48
CA THR A 125 9.99 6.34 -1.24
C THR A 125 9.29 4.99 -1.36
N LEU A 126 9.62 4.07 -0.46
CA LEU A 126 9.02 2.75 -0.35
C LEU A 126 7.93 2.74 0.70
N THR A 127 6.90 1.96 0.47
CA THR A 127 5.94 1.56 1.50
C THR A 127 6.49 0.36 2.26
N ALA A 128 6.46 0.41 3.57
CA ALA A 128 6.91 -0.68 4.43
C ALA A 128 5.82 -1.04 5.46
N GLU A 129 5.79 -2.30 5.88
CA GLU A 129 5.16 -2.63 7.16
C GLU A 129 5.95 -1.96 8.30
N THR A 130 5.33 -1.82 9.47
CA THR A 130 6.01 -1.25 10.63
C THR A 130 7.26 -2.05 10.97
N LEU A 131 8.40 -1.45 10.77
CA LEU A 131 9.69 -2.02 11.16
C LEU A 131 9.91 -1.79 12.67
N LYS A 132 10.67 -2.69 13.29
CA LYS A 132 11.10 -2.52 14.69
C LYS A 132 12.29 -1.55 14.78
N LEU A 133 12.17 -0.40 14.12
CA LEU A 133 13.19 0.64 14.06
C LEU A 133 12.65 1.95 14.66
N VAL A 134 13.54 2.76 15.14
CA VAL A 134 13.26 4.16 15.51
C VAL A 134 13.37 5.01 14.25
N SER A 135 12.53 6.03 14.08
CA SER A 135 12.65 6.95 12.95
C SER A 135 14.02 7.60 12.94
N GLY A 136 14.67 7.60 11.78
CA GLY A 136 16.02 8.13 11.62
C GLY A 136 16.72 7.64 10.36
N THR A 137 17.98 8.02 10.22
CA THR A 137 18.83 7.67 9.07
C THR A 137 19.71 6.47 9.42
N TYR A 138 19.84 5.56 8.49
CA TYR A 138 20.55 4.30 8.62
C TYR A 138 21.40 4.04 7.37
N THR A 139 22.54 3.39 7.55
CA THR A 139 23.31 2.83 6.45
C THR A 139 23.13 1.32 6.42
N GLY A 140 22.81 0.77 5.25
CA GLY A 140 22.54 -0.65 5.15
C GLY A 140 22.12 -1.07 3.73
N LYS A 141 21.47 -2.21 3.70
CA LYS A 141 20.94 -2.82 2.48
C LYS A 141 19.43 -2.97 2.59
N ILE A 142 18.73 -2.57 1.56
CA ILE A 142 17.28 -2.77 1.43
C ILE A 142 16.97 -3.55 0.16
N VAL A 143 15.93 -4.38 0.24
CA VAL A 143 15.38 -5.11 -0.91
C VAL A 143 13.94 -4.67 -1.10
N TYR A 144 13.59 -4.27 -2.31
CA TYR A 144 12.24 -3.79 -2.60
C TYR A 144 11.73 -4.29 -3.94
N ALA A 145 10.41 -4.27 -4.09
CA ALA A 145 9.71 -4.58 -5.34
C ALA A 145 9.67 -3.33 -6.22
N GLU A 146 10.16 -3.44 -7.45
CA GLU A 146 10.45 -2.31 -8.36
C GLU A 146 9.20 -1.53 -8.76
N ASN A 147 8.11 -2.23 -9.11
CA ASN A 147 6.90 -1.56 -9.63
C ASN A 147 5.93 -1.13 -8.53
N SER A 148 5.84 -1.92 -7.46
CA SER A 148 4.95 -1.60 -6.32
C SER A 148 5.60 -0.72 -5.28
N MET A 149 6.92 -0.53 -5.34
CA MET A 149 7.70 0.24 -4.36
C MET A 149 7.48 -0.25 -2.93
N TYR A 150 7.45 -1.57 -2.75
CA TYR A 150 7.20 -2.20 -1.46
C TYR A 150 8.50 -2.76 -0.88
N LEU A 151 8.83 -2.38 0.36
CA LEU A 151 9.99 -2.92 1.06
C LEU A 151 9.75 -4.39 1.41
N LEU A 152 10.70 -5.25 1.05
CA LEU A 152 10.64 -6.70 1.24
C LEU A 152 11.55 -7.19 2.35
N ASP A 153 12.75 -6.58 2.42
CA ASP A 153 13.76 -6.95 3.41
C ASP A 153 14.73 -5.79 3.67
N TYR A 154 15.42 -5.83 4.80
CA TYR A 154 16.44 -4.83 5.14
C TYR A 154 17.51 -5.43 6.05
N GLU A 155 18.72 -4.89 5.95
CA GLU A 155 19.87 -5.18 6.80
C GLU A 155 20.57 -3.87 7.15
N ILE A 156 20.77 -3.61 8.42
CA ILE A 156 21.41 -2.37 8.90
C ILE A 156 22.86 -2.67 9.25
N TYR A 157 23.77 -1.90 8.67
CA TYR A 157 25.21 -2.00 8.96
C TYR A 157 25.63 -0.98 10.02
N GLU A 158 25.09 0.23 9.95
CA GLU A 158 25.39 1.30 10.89
C GLU A 158 24.13 2.14 11.18
N ASN A 159 24.03 2.59 12.42
CA ASN A 159 22.95 3.48 12.88
C ASN A 159 23.59 4.79 13.36
N ASP A 160 23.45 5.86 12.59
CA ASP A 160 23.97 7.18 12.92
C ASP A 160 23.25 7.83 14.13
N ASN A 161 22.09 7.30 14.52
CA ASN A 161 21.31 7.79 15.67
C ASN A 161 21.67 7.08 16.99
N ASN A 162 22.80 6.39 17.10
CA ASN A 162 23.22 5.77 18.35
C ASN A 162 23.73 6.86 19.33
N PRO A 163 22.99 7.21 20.40
CA PRO A 163 23.40 8.25 21.36
C PRO A 163 24.61 7.86 22.22
N ASN A 164 25.20 6.68 22.01
CA ASN A 164 26.32 6.15 22.77
C ASN A 164 27.65 6.15 21.96
N LYS A 165 27.77 6.95 20.89
CA LYS A 165 29.06 7.27 20.27
C LYS A 165 29.71 8.48 20.89
#